data_be6e34060c0e79095fb1fe3682fd2748
#
_entry.id   be6e34060c0e79095fb1fe3682fd2748
#
_cell.length_a   1.000
_cell.length_b   1.000
_cell.length_c   1.000
_cell.angle_alpha   90.00
_cell.angle_beta   90.00
_cell.angle_gamma   90.00
#
_symmetry.space_group_name_H-M   'P 1'
#
loop_
_entity.id
_entity.type
_entity.pdbx_description
1 polymer ?
#
loop_
_entity_poly.entity_id
_entity_poly.type
_entity_poly.pdbx_seq_one_letter_code
_entity_poly.pdbx_strand_id
1 'polypeptide(L)'
;LPYPCFYVELPDTYYDREKIHGFFVNLEYDVVTHEKELRLTVLSENGNIQSIPIHINAKTISENMQIIARQAHENTDDPVIKQMALVGLQYTKQMSVFHGKLLQIVLYILAQNAEITPNSEQALITKRGKTIKDKYSEIRKWNVGFRTGKAIRQYKEKLNTVTEEHNDSTHASPRPHMRRGHWHHFWTGPKNDETNRKLVLKWLAPMMISVDTED
;
A
#
# COMPACT_ATOMS: atom_id res chain seq x y z
N LEU A 1 5.64 12.22 -1.48
CA LEU A 1 6.20 11.04 -2.14
C LEU A 1 7.72 11.16 -2.25
N PRO A 2 8.50 10.05 -2.21
CA PRO A 2 9.95 10.08 -2.38
C PRO A 2 10.36 10.47 -3.82
N TYR A 3 9.48 10.22 -4.77
CA TYR A 3 9.60 10.60 -6.18
C TYR A 3 8.25 11.07 -6.71
N PRO A 4 8.22 11.92 -7.75
CA PRO A 4 6.94 12.36 -8.38
C PRO A 4 6.12 11.20 -8.92
N CYS A 5 6.81 10.17 -9.42
CA CYS A 5 6.22 8.91 -9.87
C CYS A 5 7.14 7.74 -9.51
N PHE A 6 6.57 6.62 -9.05
CA PHE A 6 7.29 5.36 -8.88
C PHE A 6 6.35 4.17 -9.07
N TYR A 7 6.93 3.03 -9.40
CA TYR A 7 6.21 1.78 -9.58
C TYR A 7 6.45 0.85 -8.38
N VAL A 8 5.38 0.20 -7.93
CA VAL A 8 5.41 -0.83 -6.89
C VAL A 8 5.05 -2.16 -7.52
N GLU A 9 6.00 -3.08 -7.57
CA GLU A 9 5.78 -4.45 -7.99
C GLU A 9 5.10 -5.24 -6.88
N LEU A 10 4.07 -6.01 -7.22
CA LEU A 10 3.30 -6.82 -6.28
C LEU A 10 3.47 -8.31 -6.63
N PRO A 11 4.24 -9.08 -5.84
CA PRO A 11 4.35 -10.52 -6.06
C PRO A 11 3.02 -11.21 -5.69
N ASP A 12 2.62 -12.18 -6.50
CA ASP A 12 1.49 -13.10 -6.25
C ASP A 12 0.21 -12.43 -5.73
N THR A 13 -0.12 -11.27 -6.29
CA THR A 13 -1.29 -10.48 -5.90
C THR A 13 -2.39 -10.65 -6.94
N TYR A 14 -3.60 -10.92 -6.47
CA TYR A 14 -4.79 -11.09 -7.30
C TYR A 14 -5.91 -10.15 -6.88
N TYR A 15 -6.62 -9.63 -7.85
CA TYR A 15 -7.87 -8.90 -7.67
C TYR A 15 -8.89 -9.40 -8.69
N ASP A 16 -10.05 -9.83 -8.22
CA ASP A 16 -11.14 -10.40 -9.04
C ASP A 16 -10.67 -11.51 -10.00
N ARG A 17 -9.84 -12.45 -9.47
CA ARG A 17 -9.21 -13.58 -10.18
C ARG A 17 -8.16 -13.19 -11.22
N GLU A 18 -7.90 -11.91 -11.41
CA GLU A 18 -6.88 -11.39 -12.30
C GLU A 18 -5.59 -11.13 -11.52
N LYS A 19 -4.46 -11.57 -12.05
CA LYS A 19 -3.16 -11.31 -11.44
C LYS A 19 -2.76 -9.87 -11.67
N ILE A 20 -2.34 -9.20 -10.60
CA ILE A 20 -1.88 -7.82 -10.61
C ILE A 20 -0.35 -7.82 -10.56
N HIS A 21 0.29 -7.22 -11.56
CA HIS A 21 1.74 -7.07 -11.59
C HIS A 21 2.23 -6.00 -10.61
N GLY A 22 1.48 -4.94 -10.46
CA GLY A 22 1.84 -3.83 -9.61
C GLY A 22 1.04 -2.58 -9.94
N PHE A 23 1.51 -1.46 -9.43
CA PHE A 23 0.85 -0.18 -9.67
C PHE A 23 1.85 0.98 -9.68
N PHE A 24 1.56 1.97 -10.50
CA PHE A 24 2.22 3.27 -10.45
C PHE A 24 1.56 4.16 -9.40
N VAL A 25 2.38 4.98 -8.78
CA VAL A 25 1.96 6.02 -7.82
C VAL A 25 2.43 7.35 -8.34
N ASN A 26 1.50 8.24 -8.64
CA ASN A 26 1.77 9.60 -9.12
C ASN A 26 1.10 10.60 -8.19
N LEU A 27 1.79 11.72 -7.93
CA LEU A 27 1.16 12.90 -7.36
C LEU A 27 0.85 13.86 -8.51
N GLU A 28 -0.41 14.15 -8.70
CA GLU A 28 -0.90 15.00 -9.76
C GLU A 28 -1.57 16.26 -9.19
N TYR A 29 -1.80 17.20 -10.07
CA TYR A 29 -2.52 18.44 -9.74
C TYR A 29 -3.68 18.57 -10.73
N ASP A 30 -4.89 18.53 -10.21
CA ASP A 30 -6.07 18.76 -11.02
C ASP A 30 -6.14 20.24 -11.40
N VAL A 31 -6.05 20.53 -12.69
CA VAL A 31 -6.04 21.91 -13.20
C VAL A 31 -7.41 22.58 -13.13
N VAL A 32 -8.48 21.81 -12.98
CA VAL A 32 -9.86 22.31 -12.89
C VAL A 32 -10.23 22.64 -11.45
N THR A 33 -9.99 21.71 -10.54
CA THR A 33 -10.31 21.87 -9.09
C THR A 33 -9.20 22.55 -8.32
N HIS A 34 -7.99 22.66 -8.89
CA HIS A 34 -6.78 23.14 -8.23
C HIS A 34 -6.41 22.32 -6.98
N GLU A 35 -6.81 21.07 -6.93
CA GLU A 35 -6.50 20.14 -5.83
C GLU A 35 -5.38 19.17 -6.20
N LYS A 36 -4.69 18.69 -5.19
CA LYS A 36 -3.69 17.61 -5.37
C LYS A 36 -4.38 16.26 -5.31
N GLU A 37 -4.02 15.41 -6.25
CA GLU A 37 -4.51 14.04 -6.33
C GLU A 37 -3.36 13.04 -6.25
N LEU A 38 -3.59 11.97 -5.51
CA LEU A 38 -2.74 10.79 -5.57
C LEU A 38 -3.36 9.80 -6.56
N ARG A 39 -2.70 9.54 -7.67
CA ARG A 39 -3.18 8.60 -8.66
C ARG A 39 -2.51 7.24 -8.49
N LEU A 40 -3.34 6.19 -8.38
CA LEU A 40 -2.90 4.81 -8.38
C LEU A 40 -3.30 4.17 -9.71
N THR A 41 -2.32 3.79 -10.53
CA THR A 41 -2.55 3.14 -11.83
C THR A 41 -2.12 1.69 -11.75
N VAL A 42 -3.08 0.79 -11.66
CA VAL A 42 -2.89 -0.66 -11.50
C VAL A 42 -2.70 -1.31 -12.85
N LEU A 43 -1.72 -2.20 -12.94
CA LEU A 43 -1.43 -3.02 -14.13
C LEU A 43 -1.74 -4.48 -13.83
N SER A 44 -2.53 -5.10 -14.69
CA SER A 44 -2.85 -6.52 -14.61
C SER A 44 -2.13 -7.34 -15.68
N GLU A 45 -2.11 -8.66 -15.50
CA GLU A 45 -1.48 -9.61 -16.43
C GLU A 45 -2.11 -9.58 -17.83
N ASN A 46 -3.41 -9.31 -17.91
CA ASN A 46 -4.14 -9.23 -19.19
C ASN A 46 -3.94 -7.89 -19.91
N GLY A 47 -3.08 -7.01 -19.39
CA GLY A 47 -2.82 -5.69 -19.95
C GLY A 47 -3.90 -4.66 -19.61
N ASN A 48 -4.87 -4.98 -18.76
CA ASN A 48 -5.83 -4.01 -18.27
C ASN A 48 -5.12 -2.99 -17.38
N ILE A 49 -5.47 -1.73 -17.59
CA ILE A 49 -4.96 -0.59 -16.82
C ILE A 49 -6.14 0.06 -16.12
N GLN A 50 -6.10 0.07 -14.80
CA GLN A 50 -7.09 0.77 -14.00
C GLN A 50 -6.42 1.93 -13.25
N SER A 51 -6.84 3.15 -13.56
CA SER A 51 -6.29 4.36 -12.94
C SER A 51 -7.37 5.03 -12.09
N ILE A 52 -7.06 5.22 -10.79
CA ILE A 52 -7.99 5.82 -9.84
C ILE A 52 -7.31 7.00 -9.16
N PRO A 53 -7.87 8.21 -9.31
CA PRO A 53 -7.44 9.36 -8.53
C PRO A 53 -7.97 9.27 -7.10
N ILE A 54 -7.14 9.64 -6.14
CA ILE A 54 -7.49 9.77 -4.74
C ILE A 54 -7.29 11.24 -4.36
N HIS A 55 -8.38 11.95 -4.14
CA HIS A 55 -8.33 13.33 -3.67
C HIS A 55 -7.73 13.39 -2.27
N ILE A 56 -6.72 14.24 -2.09
CA ILE A 56 -6.05 14.45 -0.81
C ILE A 56 -6.86 15.43 0.03
N ASN A 57 -8.05 15.03 0.40
CA ASN A 57 -8.92 15.74 1.33
C ASN A 57 -9.34 14.80 2.47
N ALA A 58 -10.07 15.28 3.43
CA ALA A 58 -10.44 14.54 4.65
C ALA A 58 -11.47 13.41 4.43
N LYS A 59 -11.65 12.90 3.21
CA LYS A 59 -12.65 11.89 2.89
C LYS A 59 -12.09 10.49 2.92
N THR A 60 -12.96 9.51 3.09
CA THR A 60 -12.61 8.10 2.97
C THR A 60 -12.41 7.71 1.50
N ILE A 61 -11.67 6.62 1.25
CA ILE A 61 -11.48 6.09 -0.11
C ILE A 61 -12.84 5.75 -0.75
N SER A 62 -13.77 5.20 0.02
CA SER A 62 -15.10 4.86 -0.48
C SER A 62 -15.87 6.11 -0.94
N GLU A 63 -15.85 7.18 -0.17
CA GLU A 63 -16.47 8.45 -0.54
C GLU A 63 -15.79 9.08 -1.75
N ASN A 64 -14.46 9.06 -1.82
CA ASN A 64 -13.72 9.51 -2.98
C ASN A 64 -14.14 8.78 -4.25
N MET A 65 -14.22 7.45 -4.21
CA MET A 65 -14.65 6.64 -5.36
C MET A 65 -16.08 6.95 -5.79
N GLN A 66 -16.99 7.18 -4.83
CA GLN A 66 -18.37 7.57 -5.14
C GLN A 66 -18.42 8.94 -5.84
N ILE A 67 -17.62 9.90 -5.37
CA ILE A 67 -17.54 11.23 -5.99
C ILE A 67 -17.03 11.11 -7.42
N ILE A 68 -15.93 10.40 -7.65
CA ILE A 68 -15.33 10.20 -8.97
C ILE A 68 -16.34 9.53 -9.93
N ALA A 69 -17.02 8.48 -9.49
CA ALA A 69 -18.01 7.80 -10.30
C ALA A 69 -19.21 8.70 -10.64
N ARG A 70 -19.69 9.51 -9.68
CA ARG A 70 -20.76 10.49 -9.95
C ARG A 70 -20.32 11.56 -10.94
N GLN A 71 -19.15 12.15 -10.75
CA GLN A 71 -18.58 13.13 -11.66
C GLN A 71 -18.39 12.56 -13.07
N ALA A 72 -17.89 11.33 -13.19
CA ALA A 72 -17.76 10.67 -14.48
C ALA A 72 -19.12 10.46 -15.16
N HIS A 73 -20.17 10.13 -14.40
CA HIS A 73 -21.51 9.98 -14.93
C HIS A 73 -22.13 11.32 -15.36
N GLU A 74 -21.91 12.39 -14.60
CA GLU A 74 -22.51 13.71 -14.83
C GLU A 74 -21.81 14.49 -15.95
N ASN A 75 -20.48 14.31 -16.07
CA ASN A 75 -19.64 15.12 -16.97
C ASN A 75 -19.43 14.49 -18.37
N THR A 76 -20.12 13.40 -18.70
CA THR A 76 -20.01 12.77 -20.01
C THR A 76 -21.37 12.57 -20.67
N ASP A 77 -21.42 12.68 -21.99
CA ASP A 77 -22.57 12.28 -22.79
C ASP A 77 -22.41 10.87 -23.38
N ASP A 78 -21.23 10.27 -23.25
CA ASP A 78 -20.96 8.92 -23.74
C ASP A 78 -21.71 7.87 -22.90
N PRO A 79 -22.64 7.10 -23.50
CA PRO A 79 -23.43 6.12 -22.80
C PRO A 79 -22.59 4.98 -22.21
N VAL A 80 -21.45 4.65 -22.82
CA VAL A 80 -20.53 3.61 -22.32
C VAL A 80 -19.88 4.08 -21.01
N ILE A 81 -19.36 5.32 -20.99
CA ILE A 81 -18.77 5.90 -19.80
C ILE A 81 -19.80 6.06 -18.68
N LYS A 82 -21.03 6.51 -19.00
CA LYS A 82 -22.13 6.56 -18.03
C LYS A 82 -22.40 5.20 -17.41
N GLN A 83 -22.48 4.16 -18.23
CA GLN A 83 -22.72 2.80 -17.73
C GLN A 83 -21.56 2.30 -16.86
N MET A 84 -20.31 2.55 -17.26
CA MET A 84 -19.14 2.20 -16.46
C MET A 84 -19.12 2.92 -15.11
N ALA A 85 -19.52 4.18 -15.05
CA ALA A 85 -19.62 4.95 -13.83
C ALA A 85 -20.69 4.38 -12.87
N LEU A 86 -21.85 3.96 -13.40
CA LEU A 86 -22.90 3.30 -12.60
C LEU A 86 -22.42 1.95 -12.03
N VAL A 87 -21.72 1.15 -12.84
CA VAL A 87 -21.07 -0.07 -12.38
C VAL A 87 -20.04 0.24 -11.29
N GLY A 88 -19.22 1.27 -11.47
CA GLY A 88 -18.28 1.75 -10.47
C GLY A 88 -18.95 2.08 -9.13
N LEU A 89 -20.11 2.75 -9.15
CA LEU A 89 -20.90 3.04 -7.95
C LEU A 89 -21.36 1.77 -7.23
N GLN A 90 -21.79 0.77 -7.98
CA GLN A 90 -22.25 -0.52 -7.42
C GLN A 90 -21.11 -1.28 -6.71
N TYR A 91 -19.90 -1.24 -7.26
CA TYR A 91 -18.74 -1.96 -6.74
C TYR A 91 -17.82 -1.13 -5.85
N THR A 92 -18.22 0.10 -5.48
CA THR A 92 -17.42 1.03 -4.67
C THR A 92 -16.82 0.39 -3.42
N LYS A 93 -17.60 -0.41 -2.69
CA LYS A 93 -17.15 -1.06 -1.44
C LYS A 93 -16.00 -2.03 -1.70
N GLN A 94 -16.13 -2.87 -2.71
CA GLN A 94 -15.11 -3.87 -3.07
C GLN A 94 -13.84 -3.19 -3.59
N MET A 95 -14.00 -2.22 -4.49
CA MET A 95 -12.89 -1.43 -5.03
C MET A 95 -12.16 -0.65 -3.94
N SER A 96 -12.90 -0.04 -2.98
CA SER A 96 -12.27 0.73 -1.89
C SER A 96 -11.43 -0.13 -0.96
N VAL A 97 -11.80 -1.39 -0.73
CA VAL A 97 -11.00 -2.34 0.05
C VAL A 97 -9.68 -2.64 -0.66
N PHE A 98 -9.71 -2.90 -1.97
CA PHE A 98 -8.50 -3.18 -2.73
C PHE A 98 -7.58 -1.96 -2.78
N HIS A 99 -8.08 -0.80 -3.20
CA HIS A 99 -7.29 0.43 -3.27
C HIS A 99 -6.82 0.91 -1.90
N GLY A 100 -7.58 0.62 -0.85
CA GLY A 100 -7.16 0.85 0.53
C GLY A 100 -5.92 0.05 0.91
N LYS A 101 -5.77 -1.18 0.43
CA LYS A 101 -4.55 -1.98 0.62
C LYS A 101 -3.37 -1.39 -0.15
N LEU A 102 -3.57 -0.95 -1.39
CA LEU A 102 -2.52 -0.28 -2.17
C LEU A 102 -2.07 1.01 -1.49
N LEU A 103 -3.00 1.82 -1.02
CA LEU A 103 -2.69 3.04 -0.27
C LEU A 103 -1.91 2.75 1.03
N GLN A 104 -2.21 1.67 1.73
CA GLN A 104 -1.43 1.26 2.91
C GLN A 104 0.03 0.95 2.58
N ILE A 105 0.32 0.37 1.40
CA ILE A 105 1.69 0.17 0.93
C ILE A 105 2.38 1.52 0.70
N VAL A 106 1.69 2.47 0.07
CA VAL A 106 2.22 3.84 -0.11
C VAL A 106 2.52 4.49 1.24
N LEU A 107 1.58 4.40 2.19
CA LEU A 107 1.77 4.94 3.54
C LEU A 107 2.94 4.26 4.28
N TYR A 108 3.13 2.95 4.08
CA TYR A 108 4.28 2.24 4.61
C TYR A 108 5.59 2.79 4.04
N ILE A 109 5.67 2.98 2.71
CA ILE A 109 6.86 3.55 2.05
C ILE A 109 7.19 4.96 2.59
N LEU A 110 6.17 5.73 2.97
CA LEU A 110 6.31 7.07 3.54
C LEU A 110 6.59 7.07 5.05
N ALA A 111 6.48 5.94 5.73
CA ALA A 111 6.69 5.87 7.16
C ALA A 111 8.17 6.09 7.52
N GLN A 112 8.43 6.77 8.64
CA GLN A 112 9.80 7.05 9.08
C GLN A 112 10.63 5.80 9.37
N ASN A 113 9.96 4.71 9.76
CA ASN A 113 10.56 3.42 10.08
C ASN A 113 10.33 2.36 8.99
N ALA A 114 10.02 2.79 7.78
CA ALA A 114 9.86 1.87 6.66
C ALA A 114 11.18 1.15 6.37
N GLU A 115 11.10 -0.16 6.21
CA GLU A 115 12.23 -0.95 5.77
C GLU A 115 12.37 -0.83 4.26
N ILE A 116 13.30 0.01 3.83
CA ILE A 116 13.60 0.24 2.40
C ILE A 116 15.09 0.00 2.22
N THR A 117 15.43 -1.02 1.43
CA THR A 117 16.83 -1.37 1.14
C THR A 117 17.08 -1.33 -0.36
N PRO A 118 18.21 -0.75 -0.80
CA PRO A 118 18.57 -0.79 -2.22
C PRO A 118 18.63 -2.24 -2.72
N ASN A 119 18.02 -2.51 -3.87
CA ASN A 119 18.22 -3.77 -4.56
C ASN A 119 19.44 -3.63 -5.45
N SER A 120 20.56 -4.21 -5.02
CA SER A 120 21.85 -4.15 -5.74
C SER A 120 21.97 -5.23 -6.82
N GLU A 121 20.97 -6.07 -7.02
CA GLU A 121 20.97 -7.04 -8.10
C GLU A 121 20.92 -6.31 -9.44
N GLN A 122 22.09 -6.05 -9.99
CA GLN A 122 22.22 -5.63 -11.38
C GLN A 122 21.79 -6.84 -12.22
N ALA A 123 20.68 -6.71 -12.94
CA ALA A 123 20.27 -7.73 -13.88
C ALA A 123 21.35 -7.83 -14.97
N LEU A 124 22.17 -8.87 -14.87
CA LEU A 124 23.14 -9.22 -15.89
C LEU A 124 22.43 -10.10 -16.91
N ILE A 125 22.24 -9.59 -18.11
CA ILE A 125 21.67 -10.39 -19.21
C ILE A 125 22.83 -11.04 -19.97
N THR A 126 22.85 -12.37 -19.99
CA THR A 126 23.80 -13.12 -20.82
C THR A 126 23.23 -13.26 -22.23
N LYS A 127 23.77 -12.50 -23.18
CA LYS A 127 23.42 -12.61 -24.59
C LYS A 127 24.61 -13.15 -25.38
N ARG A 128 24.49 -14.30 -26.01
CA ARG A 128 25.55 -14.97 -26.82
C ARG A 128 26.88 -15.17 -26.05
N GLY A 129 26.80 -15.59 -24.78
CA GLY A 129 27.98 -15.86 -23.96
C GLY A 129 28.70 -14.59 -23.43
N LYS A 130 28.22 -13.40 -23.71
CA LYS A 130 28.74 -12.14 -23.15
C LYS A 130 27.75 -11.59 -22.13
N THR A 131 28.26 -11.26 -20.96
CA THR A 131 27.50 -10.56 -19.93
C THR A 131 27.39 -9.08 -20.34
N ILE A 132 26.16 -8.65 -20.63
CA ILE A 132 25.86 -7.26 -21.01
C ILE A 132 25.10 -6.64 -19.86
N LYS A 133 25.44 -5.41 -19.49
CA LYS A 133 24.60 -4.62 -18.56
C LYS A 133 23.22 -4.47 -19.17
N ASP A 134 22.20 -4.75 -18.35
CA ASP A 134 20.82 -4.52 -18.78
C ASP A 134 20.65 -3.04 -19.20
N LYS A 135 19.94 -2.83 -20.30
CA LYS A 135 19.56 -1.51 -20.80
C LYS A 135 18.84 -0.67 -19.75
N TYR A 136 18.23 -1.34 -18.77
CA TYR A 136 17.49 -0.73 -17.66
C TYR A 136 18.26 -0.72 -16.35
N SER A 137 19.60 -0.88 -16.37
CA SER A 137 20.45 -0.82 -15.16
C SER A 137 20.41 0.53 -14.43
N GLU A 138 19.93 1.57 -15.10
CA GLU A 138 19.74 2.90 -14.52
C GLU A 138 18.44 3.03 -13.70
N ILE A 139 17.52 2.09 -13.83
CA ILE A 139 16.29 2.08 -13.00
C ILE A 139 16.69 1.72 -11.57
N ARG A 140 16.47 2.66 -10.66
CA ARG A 140 16.69 2.43 -9.24
C ARG A 140 15.63 1.49 -8.70
N LYS A 141 16.06 0.40 -8.07
CA LYS A 141 15.18 -0.62 -7.47
C LYS A 141 15.41 -0.68 -5.95
N TRP A 142 14.35 -0.88 -5.21
CA TRP A 142 14.39 -1.07 -3.76
C TRP A 142 13.52 -2.24 -3.35
N ASN A 143 13.98 -2.96 -2.34
CA ASN A 143 13.16 -3.92 -1.63
C ASN A 143 12.47 -3.21 -0.47
N VAL A 144 11.16 -3.35 -0.37
CA VAL A 144 10.34 -2.70 0.64
C VAL A 144 9.72 -3.74 1.55
N GLY A 145 9.93 -3.62 2.87
CA GLY A 145 9.30 -4.47 3.87
C GLY A 145 9.69 -5.95 3.80
N PHE A 146 10.88 -6.28 3.34
CA PHE A 146 11.32 -7.67 3.14
C PHE A 146 11.31 -8.47 4.45
N ARG A 147 11.94 -7.95 5.52
CA ARG A 147 11.96 -8.58 6.84
C ARG A 147 10.59 -8.58 7.49
N THR A 148 9.90 -7.45 7.42
CA THR A 148 8.52 -7.31 7.91
C THR A 148 7.60 -8.32 7.23
N GLY A 149 7.64 -8.45 5.92
CA GLY A 149 6.85 -9.41 5.16
C GLY A 149 7.19 -10.86 5.52
N LYS A 150 8.47 -11.19 5.72
CA LYS A 150 8.91 -12.52 6.18
C LYS A 150 8.35 -12.82 7.57
N ALA A 151 8.46 -11.90 8.51
CA ALA A 151 7.94 -12.06 9.87
C ALA A 151 6.41 -12.28 9.88
N ILE A 152 5.68 -11.54 9.06
CA ILE A 152 4.22 -11.70 8.91
C ILE A 152 3.86 -13.10 8.36
N ARG A 153 4.57 -13.59 7.36
CA ARG A 153 4.35 -14.94 6.82
C ARG A 153 4.62 -16.03 7.85
N GLN A 154 5.77 -15.97 8.52
CA GLN A 154 6.13 -16.91 9.58
C GLN A 154 5.10 -16.93 10.71
N TYR A 155 4.58 -15.77 11.10
CA TYR A 155 3.53 -15.69 12.11
C TYR A 155 2.24 -16.38 11.65
N LYS A 156 1.80 -16.16 10.42
CA LYS A 156 0.61 -16.81 9.86
C LYS A 156 0.77 -18.34 9.81
N GLU A 157 1.95 -18.82 9.42
CA GLU A 157 2.26 -20.24 9.39
C GLU A 157 2.15 -20.85 10.80
N LYS A 158 2.77 -20.20 11.81
CA LYS A 158 2.66 -20.64 13.22
C LYS A 158 1.23 -20.65 13.75
N LEU A 159 0.41 -19.64 13.39
CA LEU A 159 -1.01 -19.62 13.79
C LEU A 159 -1.78 -20.80 13.19
N ASN A 160 -1.53 -21.16 11.95
CA ASN A 160 -2.19 -22.28 11.30
C ASN A 160 -1.80 -23.63 11.91
N THR A 161 -0.56 -23.79 12.38
CA THR A 161 -0.09 -25.03 13.04
C THR A 161 -0.60 -25.16 14.48
N VAL A 162 -0.76 -24.05 15.22
CA VAL A 162 -1.23 -24.05 16.62
C VAL A 162 -2.74 -24.31 16.75
N THR A 163 -3.53 -24.01 15.69
CA THR A 163 -4.97 -24.29 15.71
C THR A 163 -5.31 -25.79 15.69
N GLU A 164 -4.36 -26.66 15.36
CA GLU A 164 -4.57 -28.10 15.32
C GLU A 164 -4.24 -28.81 16.67
N GLU A 165 -3.54 -28.16 17.63
CA GLU A 165 -3.00 -28.86 18.79
C GLU A 165 -3.53 -28.46 20.18
N HIS A 166 -4.39 -27.46 20.38
CA HIS A 166 -4.74 -27.00 21.73
C HIS A 166 -6.20 -26.82 22.06
N ASN A 167 -6.66 -27.78 22.83
CA ASN A 167 -7.85 -27.73 23.70
C ASN A 167 -7.50 -28.13 25.16
N ASP A 168 -6.53 -27.55 25.84
CA ASP A 168 -6.47 -27.63 27.29
C ASP A 168 -5.29 -26.87 27.89
N SER A 169 -5.47 -25.57 28.21
CA SER A 169 -4.70 -24.96 29.30
C SER A 169 -5.38 -23.68 29.79
N THR A 170 -5.65 -23.64 31.09
CA THR A 170 -6.37 -22.56 31.79
C THR A 170 -5.54 -21.30 32.08
N HIS A 171 -4.26 -21.25 31.68
CA HIS A 171 -3.39 -20.07 31.76
C HIS A 171 -2.68 -19.86 30.42
N ALA A 172 -3.34 -19.24 29.48
CA ALA A 172 -2.69 -18.87 28.23
C ALA A 172 -1.82 -17.62 28.43
N SER A 173 -0.51 -17.75 28.25
CA SER A 173 0.40 -16.63 28.02
C SER A 173 -0.15 -15.73 26.89
N PRO A 174 0.03 -14.40 26.94
CA PRO A 174 -0.44 -13.53 25.87
C PRO A 174 0.07 -14.01 24.52
N ARG A 175 -0.84 -14.30 23.60
CA ARG A 175 -0.46 -14.84 22.29
C ARG A 175 0.25 -13.76 21.46
N PRO A 176 1.35 -14.09 20.77
CA PRO A 176 1.95 -13.18 19.81
C PRO A 176 0.87 -12.68 18.84
N HIS A 177 0.83 -11.40 18.59
CA HIS A 177 -0.15 -10.82 17.68
C HIS A 177 0.46 -9.71 16.83
N MET A 178 -0.15 -9.47 15.68
CA MET A 178 0.25 -8.39 14.81
C MET A 178 -0.56 -7.14 15.11
N ARG A 179 0.12 -6.09 15.54
CA ARG A 179 -0.46 -4.76 15.62
C ARG A 179 -0.55 -4.17 14.21
N ARG A 180 -1.77 -3.76 13.81
CA ARG A 180 -2.00 -3.15 12.51
C ARG A 180 -1.35 -1.77 12.43
N GLY A 181 -0.90 -1.39 11.22
CA GLY A 181 -0.46 -0.03 10.97
C GLY A 181 -1.57 0.97 11.25
N HIS A 182 -1.23 2.08 11.86
CA HIS A 182 -2.18 3.13 12.23
C HIS A 182 -1.50 4.48 12.36
N TRP A 183 -2.30 5.55 12.25
CA TRP A 183 -1.86 6.89 12.54
C TRP A 183 -1.79 7.11 14.05
N HIS A 184 -0.71 7.77 14.49
CA HIS A 184 -0.51 8.12 15.90
C HIS A 184 0.01 9.54 16.03
N HIS A 185 -0.52 10.27 17.01
CA HIS A 185 -0.08 11.62 17.34
C HIS A 185 1.06 11.57 18.34
N PHE A 186 2.13 12.27 18.04
CA PHE A 186 3.29 12.42 18.92
C PHE A 186 3.51 13.88 19.25
N TRP A 187 3.69 14.15 20.52
CA TRP A 187 4.22 15.43 20.95
C TRP A 187 5.73 15.47 20.68
N THR A 188 6.18 16.49 19.94
CA THR A 188 7.59 16.76 19.68
C THR A 188 7.96 18.11 20.28
N GLY A 189 9.25 18.26 20.69
CA GLY A 189 9.74 19.46 21.37
C GLY A 189 9.96 19.27 22.87
N PRO A 190 10.52 20.27 23.56
CA PRO A 190 10.83 20.18 24.99
C PRO A 190 9.56 19.96 25.82
N LYS A 191 9.62 19.05 26.80
CA LYS A 191 8.47 18.69 27.62
C LYS A 191 7.94 19.86 28.46
N ASN A 192 8.83 20.78 28.82
CA ASN A 192 8.53 21.90 29.72
C ASN A 192 8.26 23.22 28.98
N ASP A 193 8.16 23.20 27.66
CA ASP A 193 7.92 24.40 26.85
C ASP A 193 6.72 24.15 25.94
N GLU A 194 5.55 24.58 26.41
CA GLU A 194 4.29 24.39 25.68
C GLU A 194 4.25 25.15 24.34
N THR A 195 4.99 26.27 24.24
CA THR A 195 5.01 27.10 23.04
C THR A 195 5.78 26.45 21.89
N ASN A 196 6.78 25.62 22.21
CA ASN A 196 7.60 24.90 21.24
C ASN A 196 7.21 23.43 21.07
N ARG A 197 6.17 22.95 21.78
CA ARG A 197 5.61 21.63 21.57
C ARG A 197 4.68 21.63 20.36
N LYS A 198 4.90 20.65 19.47
CA LYS A 198 4.05 20.44 18.30
C LYS A 198 3.49 19.02 18.32
N LEU A 199 2.20 18.91 18.04
CA LEU A 199 1.55 17.62 17.83
C LEU A 199 1.78 17.20 16.38
N VAL A 200 2.51 16.11 16.17
CA VAL A 200 2.85 15.58 14.85
C VAL A 200 2.13 14.26 14.64
N LEU A 201 1.40 14.15 13.55
CA LEU A 201 0.75 12.91 13.13
C LEU A 201 1.75 12.07 12.32
N LYS A 202 2.00 10.82 12.76
CA LYS A 202 2.92 9.89 12.10
C LYS A 202 2.22 8.57 11.82
N TRP A 203 2.52 7.98 10.67
CA TRP A 203 2.14 6.61 10.37
C TRP A 203 3.06 5.64 11.07
N LEU A 204 2.49 4.74 11.87
CA LEU A 204 3.19 3.60 12.45
C LEU A 204 2.94 2.38 11.58
N ALA A 205 4.01 1.78 11.07
CA ALA A 205 3.94 0.57 10.28
C ALA A 205 3.41 -0.61 11.13
N PRO A 206 2.82 -1.65 10.49
CA PRO A 206 2.48 -2.89 11.17
C PRO A 206 3.71 -3.49 11.84
N MET A 207 3.56 -3.99 13.06
CA MET A 207 4.63 -4.65 13.79
C MET A 207 4.15 -5.91 14.51
N MET A 208 5.03 -6.88 14.62
CA MET A 208 4.81 -8.05 15.44
C MET A 208 5.03 -7.68 16.91
N ILE A 209 4.08 -8.04 17.75
CA ILE A 209 4.25 -8.06 19.20
C ILE A 209 4.45 -9.51 19.59
N SER A 210 5.70 -9.89 19.84
CA SER A 210 6.05 -11.15 20.48
C SER A 210 6.01 -10.95 21.99
N VAL A 211 5.46 -11.90 22.69
CA VAL A 211 5.69 -12.00 24.13
C VAL A 211 7.05 -12.68 24.26
N ASP A 212 8.04 -11.95 24.75
CA ASP A 212 9.31 -12.56 25.12
C ASP A 212 9.02 -13.61 26.19
N THR A 213 9.22 -14.87 25.84
CA THR A 213 9.37 -15.91 26.84
C THR A 213 10.71 -15.62 27.49
N GLU A 214 10.68 -15.04 28.67
CA GLU A 214 11.87 -15.04 29.55
C GLU A 214 12.32 -16.48 29.68
N ASP A 215 13.56 -16.74 29.23
CA ASP A 215 14.31 -17.97 29.52
C ASP A 215 14.69 -18.03 30.98
#